data_d8c238eb64e00d0b1f53b0358c3734e7
#
_entry.id   d8c238eb64e00d0b1f53b0358c3734e7
#
_cell.length_a   1.000
_cell.length_b   1.000
_cell.length_c   1.000
_cell.angle_alpha   90.00
_cell.angle_beta   90.00
_cell.angle_gamma   90.00
#
_symmetry.space_group_name_H-M   'P 1'
#
loop_
_entity.id
_entity.type
_entity.pdbx_description
1 polymer ?
#
loop_
_entity_poly.entity_id
_entity_poly.type
_entity_poly.pdbx_seq_one_letter_code
_entity_poly.pdbx_strand_id
1 'polypeptide(L)'
;MSMYERCQKVMPAVANRATTLGVVDGEGCYVITEDGRKVLDFASGVAVNNLGFKNPEVVQAIREQLDTMIHVGHNVVYNESYVKLAEKLVELTGGDTKVYFSNSGAEANDGAMKLAKYVTKRPGIIAFRNSFHGRTIGSLSITGSNSGYRKYYEPLMPAVYWADYNDLEQFDAIFEKLIAPECVAAIIVEPVQGEGGYVVPKPEFLKGLRKICDDHGIMLI
;
A
#
# COMPACT_ATOMS: atom_id res chain seq x y z
N MET A 1 7.38 23.32 26.36
CA MET A 1 7.95 22.79 25.09
C MET A 1 6.94 21.80 24.50
N SER A 2 6.41 22.12 23.33
CA SER A 2 5.38 21.32 22.64
C SER A 2 5.94 19.97 22.15
N MET A 3 5.06 19.02 21.82
CA MET A 3 5.48 17.78 21.17
C MET A 3 6.24 18.05 19.87
N TYR A 4 5.81 19.05 19.09
CA TYR A 4 6.50 19.46 17.88
C TYR A 4 7.96 19.86 18.17
N GLU A 5 8.18 20.77 19.12
CA GLU A 5 9.53 21.22 19.50
C GLU A 5 10.42 20.08 20.04
N ARG A 6 9.82 19.15 20.77
CA ARG A 6 10.52 17.93 21.24
C ARG A 6 10.90 17.02 20.09
N CYS A 7 9.96 16.80 19.15
CA CYS A 7 10.17 15.99 17.97
C CYS A 7 11.33 16.51 17.09
N GLN A 8 11.40 17.83 16.88
CA GLN A 8 12.47 18.47 16.10
C GLN A 8 13.88 18.21 16.68
N LYS A 9 13.98 17.90 17.96
CA LYS A 9 15.29 17.63 18.61
C LYS A 9 15.76 16.18 18.44
N VAL A 10 14.84 15.25 18.19
CA VAL A 10 15.15 13.81 18.23
C VAL A 10 14.81 13.06 16.93
N MET A 11 14.07 13.69 16.04
CA MET A 11 13.69 13.09 14.75
C MET A 11 14.39 13.80 13.60
N PRO A 12 14.81 13.07 12.57
CA PRO A 12 15.43 13.68 11.40
C PRO A 12 14.40 14.52 10.61
N ALA A 13 14.88 15.57 9.92
CA ALA A 13 14.02 16.47 9.15
C ALA A 13 13.18 15.76 8.06
N VAL A 14 13.67 14.63 7.54
CA VAL A 14 12.94 13.80 6.58
C VAL A 14 11.66 13.18 7.19
N ALA A 15 11.57 13.07 8.51
CA ALA A 15 10.37 12.58 9.22
C ALA A 15 9.35 13.68 9.52
N ASN A 16 9.29 14.72 8.69
CA ASN A 16 8.37 15.85 8.85
C ASN A 16 6.89 15.41 8.80
N ARG A 17 6.03 16.19 9.45
CA ARG A 17 4.58 15.96 9.52
C ARG A 17 3.84 17.08 8.80
N ALA A 18 2.62 16.79 8.31
CA ALA A 18 1.78 17.78 7.64
C ALA A 18 1.29 18.91 8.59
N THR A 19 1.30 18.68 9.90
CA THR A 19 0.88 19.65 10.91
C THR A 19 1.84 19.69 12.07
N THR A 20 1.72 20.72 12.92
CA THR A 20 2.45 20.86 14.18
C THR A 20 1.64 20.41 15.39
N LEU A 21 0.45 19.81 15.17
CA LEU A 21 -0.44 19.38 16.24
C LEU A 21 0.16 18.23 17.04
N GLY A 22 0.28 18.43 18.36
CA GLY A 22 0.52 17.35 19.31
C GLY A 22 -0.80 16.73 19.74
N VAL A 23 -0.96 15.42 19.56
CA VAL A 23 -2.17 14.67 19.93
C VAL A 23 -1.85 13.78 21.12
N VAL A 24 -2.69 13.83 22.17
CA VAL A 24 -2.52 13.07 23.42
C VAL A 24 -3.57 11.97 23.59
N ASP A 25 -4.73 12.09 22.94
CA ASP A 25 -5.81 11.13 23.05
C ASP A 25 -6.72 11.15 21.82
N GLY A 26 -7.64 10.19 21.73
CA GLY A 26 -8.67 10.11 20.71
C GLY A 26 -9.97 9.53 21.25
N GLU A 27 -11.11 10.00 20.74
CA GLU A 27 -12.45 9.52 21.10
C GLU A 27 -13.37 9.57 19.87
N GLY A 28 -13.90 8.43 19.47
CA GLY A 28 -14.74 8.34 18.26
C GLY A 28 -14.00 8.90 17.04
N CYS A 29 -14.52 9.95 16.43
CA CYS A 29 -13.90 10.64 15.27
C CYS A 29 -13.06 11.86 15.65
N TYR A 30 -12.72 12.04 16.91
CA TYR A 30 -12.00 13.23 17.38
C TYR A 30 -10.65 12.88 17.99
N VAL A 31 -9.66 13.74 17.75
CA VAL A 31 -8.39 13.76 18.48
C VAL A 31 -8.43 14.84 19.56
N ILE A 32 -7.76 14.60 20.66
CA ILE A 32 -7.53 15.57 21.74
C ILE A 32 -6.07 16.03 21.65
N THR A 33 -5.90 17.31 21.49
CA THR A 33 -4.56 17.92 21.37
C THR A 33 -3.90 18.16 22.72
N GLU A 34 -2.58 18.35 22.74
CA GLU A 34 -1.82 18.64 23.97
C GLU A 34 -2.23 19.94 24.68
N ASP A 35 -2.90 20.86 23.97
CA ASP A 35 -3.47 22.09 24.51
C ASP A 35 -4.97 21.93 24.88
N GLY A 36 -5.50 20.70 24.85
CA GLY A 36 -6.86 20.35 25.30
C GLY A 36 -7.96 20.59 24.28
N ARG A 37 -7.66 20.96 23.04
CA ARG A 37 -8.70 21.12 22.00
C ARG A 37 -9.18 19.75 21.50
N LYS A 38 -10.48 19.67 21.23
CA LYS A 38 -11.10 18.52 20.53
C LYS A 38 -11.22 18.86 19.05
N VAL A 39 -10.51 18.13 18.19
CA VAL A 39 -10.41 18.38 16.75
C VAL A 39 -10.95 17.17 16.00
N LEU A 40 -11.85 17.41 15.05
CA LEU A 40 -12.40 16.36 14.18
C LEU A 40 -11.31 15.84 13.24
N ASP A 41 -11.10 14.52 13.26
CA ASP A 41 -10.05 13.86 12.48
C ASP A 41 -10.59 13.36 11.13
N PHE A 42 -10.37 14.16 10.08
CA PHE A 42 -10.63 13.75 8.70
C PHE A 42 -9.45 12.99 8.06
N ALA A 43 -8.30 12.94 8.71
CA ALA A 43 -7.14 12.19 8.20
C ALA A 43 -7.26 10.69 8.50
N SER A 44 -7.91 10.35 9.62
CA SER A 44 -8.18 8.96 10.04
C SER A 44 -6.96 8.03 9.96
N GLY A 45 -5.77 8.56 10.30
CA GLY A 45 -4.50 7.81 10.17
C GLY A 45 -4.16 7.45 8.72
N VAL A 46 -4.56 8.28 7.75
CA VAL A 46 -4.52 8.03 6.30
C VAL A 46 -5.41 6.82 5.94
N ALA A 47 -6.70 6.94 6.28
CA ALA A 47 -7.75 5.94 6.05
C ALA A 47 -7.55 4.58 6.77
N VAL A 48 -6.86 4.58 7.90
CA VAL A 48 -6.62 3.38 8.71
C VAL A 48 -7.63 3.25 9.85
N ASN A 49 -7.97 4.37 10.50
CA ASN A 49 -8.78 4.39 11.72
C ASN A 49 -10.30 4.44 11.42
N ASN A 50 -10.77 3.55 10.55
CA ASN A 50 -12.14 3.57 10.02
C ASN A 50 -13.25 3.30 11.06
N LEU A 51 -12.90 2.66 12.18
CA LEU A 51 -13.83 2.40 13.29
C LEU A 51 -13.80 3.50 14.35
N GLY A 52 -13.00 4.54 14.15
CA GLY A 52 -12.75 5.60 15.12
C GLY A 52 -11.82 5.18 16.25
N PHE A 53 -11.51 6.16 17.12
CA PHE A 53 -10.65 5.95 18.28
C PHE A 53 -11.41 5.18 19.38
N LYS A 54 -10.72 4.23 20.00
CA LYS A 54 -11.23 3.47 21.15
C LYS A 54 -12.54 2.71 20.88
N ASN A 55 -12.71 2.16 19.68
CA ASN A 55 -13.84 1.25 19.44
C ASN A 55 -13.83 0.15 20.51
N PRO A 56 -14.93 -0.03 21.25
CA PRO A 56 -14.95 -0.90 22.43
C PRO A 56 -14.68 -2.37 22.11
N GLU A 57 -15.16 -2.89 20.99
CA GLU A 57 -14.93 -4.28 20.57
C GLU A 57 -13.46 -4.52 20.23
N VAL A 58 -12.82 -3.58 19.50
CA VAL A 58 -11.40 -3.64 19.16
C VAL A 58 -10.54 -3.56 20.43
N VAL A 59 -10.86 -2.64 21.34
CA VAL A 59 -10.12 -2.49 22.61
C VAL A 59 -10.25 -3.75 23.47
N GLN A 60 -11.45 -4.35 23.53
CA GLN A 60 -11.67 -5.58 24.28
C GLN A 60 -10.87 -6.74 23.69
N ALA A 61 -10.91 -6.94 22.38
CA ALA A 61 -10.14 -8.00 21.71
C ALA A 61 -8.62 -7.85 21.93
N ILE A 62 -8.11 -6.60 21.93
CA ILE A 62 -6.70 -6.35 22.24
C ILE A 62 -6.37 -6.73 23.69
N ARG A 63 -7.22 -6.38 24.67
CA ARG A 63 -7.01 -6.74 26.08
C ARG A 63 -6.98 -8.24 26.28
N GLU A 64 -7.94 -8.96 25.70
CA GLU A 64 -7.98 -10.43 25.75
C GLU A 64 -6.74 -11.07 25.12
N GLN A 65 -6.25 -10.53 24.02
CA GLN A 65 -5.03 -11.01 23.36
C GLN A 65 -3.79 -10.76 24.22
N LEU A 66 -3.71 -9.64 24.94
CA LEU A 66 -2.59 -9.33 25.86
C LEU A 66 -2.49 -10.34 26.99
N ASP A 67 -3.62 -10.83 27.49
CA ASP A 67 -3.67 -11.83 28.57
C ASP A 67 -3.21 -13.23 28.13
N THR A 68 -3.15 -13.47 26.82
CA THR A 68 -2.69 -14.75 26.26
C THR A 68 -1.27 -14.65 25.73
N MET A 69 -1.03 -13.77 24.76
CA MET A 69 0.25 -13.71 24.03
C MET A 69 0.38 -12.41 23.25
N ILE A 70 1.50 -11.69 23.40
CA ILE A 70 1.78 -10.48 22.62
C ILE A 70 2.44 -10.83 21.30
N HIS A 71 3.44 -11.69 21.29
CA HIS A 71 4.21 -12.02 20.10
C HIS A 71 4.73 -13.44 20.16
N VAL A 72 4.72 -14.08 18.99
CA VAL A 72 5.41 -15.34 18.72
C VAL A 72 5.96 -15.31 17.31
N GLY A 73 7.12 -15.87 17.08
CA GLY A 73 7.73 -15.92 15.76
C GLY A 73 6.93 -16.81 14.80
N HIS A 74 5.97 -16.25 14.07
CA HIS A 74 5.12 -17.02 13.14
C HIS A 74 5.89 -17.68 11.99
N ASN A 75 7.15 -17.32 11.77
CA ASN A 75 8.06 -18.05 10.87
C ASN A 75 8.54 -19.39 11.46
N VAL A 76 8.30 -19.62 12.76
CA VAL A 76 8.74 -20.80 13.50
C VAL A 76 7.57 -21.66 13.95
N VAL A 77 6.48 -21.00 14.36
CA VAL A 77 5.28 -21.67 14.91
C VAL A 77 4.01 -21.07 14.33
N TYR A 78 2.93 -21.84 14.38
CA TYR A 78 1.60 -21.35 14.00
C TYR A 78 0.96 -20.58 15.17
N ASN A 79 0.20 -19.55 14.84
CA ASN A 79 -0.50 -18.67 15.79
C ASN A 79 -1.97 -18.59 15.40
N GLU A 80 -2.86 -18.77 16.37
CA GLU A 80 -4.31 -18.81 16.14
C GLU A 80 -4.87 -17.52 15.54
N SER A 81 -4.46 -16.36 16.07
CA SER A 81 -4.93 -15.05 15.57
C SER A 81 -4.50 -14.79 14.12
N TYR A 82 -3.29 -15.22 13.76
CA TYR A 82 -2.76 -15.15 12.42
C TYR A 82 -3.56 -16.02 11.43
N VAL A 83 -3.86 -17.28 11.84
CA VAL A 83 -4.61 -18.22 11.01
C VAL A 83 -6.04 -17.74 10.82
N LYS A 84 -6.74 -17.33 11.89
CA LYS A 84 -8.11 -16.80 11.82
C LYS A 84 -8.22 -15.58 10.92
N LEU A 85 -7.25 -14.66 10.98
CA LEU A 85 -7.25 -13.52 10.08
C LEU A 85 -7.07 -13.94 8.61
N ALA A 86 -6.17 -14.89 8.34
CA ALA A 86 -5.97 -15.42 7.00
C ALA A 86 -7.25 -16.09 6.46
N GLU A 87 -7.89 -16.95 7.27
CA GLU A 87 -9.15 -17.60 6.92
C GLU A 87 -10.26 -16.60 6.60
N LYS A 88 -10.37 -15.53 7.42
CA LYS A 88 -11.36 -14.46 7.18
C LYS A 88 -11.09 -13.70 5.88
N LEU A 89 -9.84 -13.40 5.56
CA LEU A 89 -9.48 -12.75 4.30
C LEU A 89 -9.74 -13.66 3.10
N VAL A 90 -9.46 -14.95 3.20
CA VAL A 90 -9.77 -15.95 2.16
C VAL A 90 -11.28 -16.03 1.93
N GLU A 91 -12.09 -16.09 2.98
CA GLU A 91 -13.56 -16.07 2.89
C GLU A 91 -14.05 -14.83 2.12
N LEU A 92 -13.55 -13.64 2.49
CA LEU A 92 -13.94 -12.36 1.88
C LEU A 92 -13.54 -12.23 0.40
N THR A 93 -12.54 -12.97 -0.05
CA THR A 93 -12.06 -12.95 -1.44
C THR A 93 -12.61 -14.09 -2.30
N GLY A 94 -13.60 -14.85 -1.80
CA GLY A 94 -14.29 -15.90 -2.54
C GLY A 94 -13.70 -17.30 -2.41
N GLY A 95 -12.70 -17.51 -1.54
CA GLY A 95 -12.27 -18.84 -1.10
C GLY A 95 -11.08 -19.45 -1.84
N ASP A 96 -10.78 -19.06 -3.07
CA ASP A 96 -9.64 -19.59 -3.84
C ASP A 96 -8.45 -18.65 -3.88
N THR A 97 -7.96 -18.31 -2.68
CA THR A 97 -6.84 -17.38 -2.51
C THR A 97 -5.89 -17.84 -1.41
N LYS A 98 -4.72 -17.22 -1.33
CA LYS A 98 -3.76 -17.36 -0.24
C LYS A 98 -3.39 -15.97 0.29
N VAL A 99 -3.10 -15.91 1.58
CA VAL A 99 -2.75 -14.64 2.25
C VAL A 99 -1.26 -14.62 2.55
N TYR A 100 -0.63 -13.51 2.20
CA TYR A 100 0.74 -13.18 2.59
C TYR A 100 0.71 -11.91 3.43
N PHE A 101 1.13 -12.00 4.69
CA PHE A 101 1.21 -10.85 5.60
C PHE A 101 2.59 -10.20 5.57
N SER A 102 2.60 -8.89 5.64
CA SER A 102 3.80 -8.06 5.75
C SER A 102 3.57 -6.90 6.71
N ASN A 103 4.61 -6.13 7.03
CA ASN A 103 4.51 -5.03 8.00
C ASN A 103 3.98 -3.73 7.39
N SER A 104 3.95 -3.63 6.06
CA SER A 104 3.49 -2.43 5.36
C SER A 104 3.01 -2.74 3.95
N GLY A 105 2.23 -1.82 3.36
CA GLY A 105 1.85 -1.89 1.95
C GLY A 105 3.06 -1.88 1.00
N ALA A 106 4.14 -1.17 1.36
CA ALA A 106 5.37 -1.18 0.57
C ALA A 106 6.00 -2.57 0.52
N GLU A 107 6.08 -3.28 1.65
CA GLU A 107 6.56 -4.68 1.70
C GLU A 107 5.63 -5.64 0.96
N ALA A 108 4.31 -5.43 1.05
CA ALA A 108 3.33 -6.23 0.31
C ALA A 108 3.52 -6.08 -1.20
N ASN A 109 3.72 -4.85 -1.68
CA ASN A 109 4.01 -4.57 -3.09
C ASN A 109 5.35 -5.16 -3.54
N ASP A 110 6.41 -5.05 -2.72
CA ASP A 110 7.69 -5.71 -2.99
C ASP A 110 7.52 -7.24 -3.08
N GLY A 111 6.75 -7.82 -2.17
CA GLY A 111 6.41 -9.24 -2.17
C GLY A 111 5.65 -9.67 -3.43
N ALA A 112 4.64 -8.90 -3.83
CA ALA A 112 3.83 -9.16 -5.03
C ALA A 112 4.67 -9.09 -6.32
N MET A 113 5.51 -8.06 -6.47
CA MET A 113 6.43 -7.94 -7.61
C MET A 113 7.44 -9.09 -7.68
N LYS A 114 8.00 -9.49 -6.52
CA LYS A 114 8.90 -10.64 -6.44
C LYS A 114 8.20 -11.92 -6.85
N LEU A 115 6.98 -12.14 -6.36
CA LEU A 115 6.17 -13.31 -6.72
C LEU A 115 5.89 -13.34 -8.22
N ALA A 116 5.43 -12.23 -8.81
CA ALA A 116 5.16 -12.12 -10.23
C ALA A 116 6.40 -12.46 -11.08
N LYS A 117 7.55 -11.86 -10.77
CA LYS A 117 8.81 -12.16 -11.45
C LYS A 117 9.25 -13.62 -11.27
N TYR A 118 9.06 -14.18 -10.08
CA TYR A 118 9.45 -15.56 -9.81
C TYR A 118 8.59 -16.57 -10.59
N VAL A 119 7.29 -16.37 -10.64
CA VAL A 119 6.35 -17.27 -11.33
C VAL A 119 6.48 -17.17 -12.85
N THR A 120 6.52 -15.95 -13.37
CA THR A 120 6.56 -15.73 -14.83
C THR A 120 7.96 -15.87 -15.43
N LYS A 121 9.04 -15.72 -14.62
CA LYS A 121 10.43 -15.62 -15.07
C LYS A 121 10.69 -14.41 -15.98
N ARG A 122 9.86 -13.36 -15.89
CA ARG A 122 9.93 -12.16 -16.70
C ARG A 122 10.42 -10.97 -15.86
N PRO A 123 11.22 -10.04 -16.43
CA PRO A 123 11.83 -8.94 -15.66
C PRO A 123 10.93 -7.71 -15.52
N GLY A 124 10.04 -7.45 -16.48
CA GLY A 124 9.35 -6.18 -16.63
C GLY A 124 8.17 -5.99 -15.70
N ILE A 125 7.98 -4.78 -15.21
CA ILE A 125 6.79 -4.33 -14.50
C ILE A 125 6.25 -3.09 -15.19
N ILE A 126 4.95 -3.05 -15.45
CA ILE A 126 4.26 -1.84 -15.92
C ILE A 126 3.53 -1.22 -14.71
N ALA A 127 3.80 0.05 -14.44
CA ALA A 127 3.17 0.86 -13.41
C ALA A 127 2.52 2.10 -14.03
N PHE A 128 1.64 2.76 -13.30
CA PHE A 128 0.93 3.93 -13.81
C PHE A 128 1.52 5.24 -13.29
N ARG A 129 1.54 6.29 -14.14
CA ARG A 129 1.85 7.65 -13.71
C ARG A 129 0.88 8.08 -12.61
N ASN A 130 1.34 8.96 -11.74
CA ASN A 130 0.60 9.46 -10.56
C ASN A 130 0.22 8.38 -9.53
N SER A 131 0.73 7.14 -9.65
CA SER A 131 0.50 6.07 -8.67
C SER A 131 1.35 6.24 -7.41
N PHE A 132 0.85 5.69 -6.29
CA PHE A 132 1.63 5.55 -5.06
C PHE A 132 1.56 4.10 -4.56
N HIS A 133 2.73 3.46 -4.45
CA HIS A 133 2.85 2.07 -4.01
C HIS A 133 3.78 1.88 -2.81
N GLY A 134 4.39 2.96 -2.32
CA GLY A 134 5.30 2.93 -1.18
C GLY A 134 6.63 3.64 -1.43
N ARG A 135 7.52 3.59 -0.44
CA ARG A 135 8.80 4.33 -0.44
C ARG A 135 10.02 3.46 -0.11
N THR A 136 9.89 2.13 0.02
CA THR A 136 11.03 1.21 -0.09
C THR A 136 11.58 1.24 -1.52
N ILE A 137 12.83 0.90 -1.74
CA ILE A 137 13.46 1.03 -3.08
C ILE A 137 12.66 0.31 -4.18
N GLY A 138 12.13 -0.89 -3.92
CA GLY A 138 11.29 -1.60 -4.88
C GLY A 138 9.97 -0.88 -5.14
N SER A 139 9.21 -0.56 -4.10
CA SER A 139 7.92 0.15 -4.23
C SER A 139 8.10 1.59 -4.72
N LEU A 140 9.22 2.24 -4.40
CA LEU A 140 9.57 3.57 -4.92
C LEU A 140 9.79 3.53 -6.44
N SER A 141 10.32 2.42 -6.95
CA SER A 141 10.55 2.22 -8.38
C SER A 141 9.26 2.26 -9.21
N ILE A 142 8.13 1.92 -8.60
CA ILE A 142 6.80 1.89 -9.21
C ILE A 142 5.88 3.01 -8.69
N THR A 143 6.38 3.93 -7.85
CA THR A 143 5.65 5.10 -7.35
C THR A 143 5.94 6.30 -8.26
N GLY A 144 4.90 6.84 -8.90
CA GLY A 144 4.98 7.93 -9.88
C GLY A 144 4.26 9.21 -9.50
N SER A 145 3.69 9.31 -8.27
CA SER A 145 2.88 10.45 -7.83
C SER A 145 3.69 11.73 -7.60
N ASN A 146 4.94 11.61 -7.16
CA ASN A 146 5.76 12.77 -6.83
C ASN A 146 7.25 12.50 -7.10
N SER A 147 7.87 13.34 -7.94
CA SER A 147 9.31 13.26 -8.24
C SER A 147 10.20 13.50 -7.03
N GLY A 148 9.71 14.24 -6.02
CA GLY A 148 10.41 14.46 -4.76
C GLY A 148 10.69 13.18 -3.97
N TYR A 149 9.84 12.17 -4.09
CA TYR A 149 10.07 10.86 -3.44
C TYR A 149 11.26 10.11 -4.06
N ARG A 150 11.54 10.34 -5.35
CA ARG A 150 12.60 9.65 -6.12
C ARG A 150 13.91 10.43 -6.18
N LYS A 151 13.89 11.69 -5.79
CA LYS A 151 15.02 12.61 -5.88
C LYS A 151 16.25 12.04 -5.15
N TYR A 152 17.37 11.90 -5.86
CA TYR A 152 18.66 11.37 -5.38
C TYR A 152 18.73 9.86 -5.12
N TYR A 153 17.69 9.08 -5.41
CA TYR A 153 17.68 7.62 -5.20
C TYR A 153 17.87 6.82 -6.49
N GLU A 154 18.02 7.49 -7.64
CA GLU A 154 18.32 6.82 -8.91
C GLU A 154 19.76 6.27 -8.92
N PRO A 155 20.05 5.10 -9.55
CA PRO A 155 19.08 4.32 -10.30
C PRO A 155 18.20 3.46 -9.38
N LEU A 156 16.89 3.44 -9.65
CA LEU A 156 15.92 2.57 -9.02
C LEU A 156 15.89 1.18 -9.70
N MET A 157 14.93 0.32 -9.35
CA MET A 157 14.78 -1.00 -9.95
C MET A 157 14.64 -0.89 -11.48
N PRO A 158 15.44 -1.60 -12.28
CA PRO A 158 15.34 -1.58 -13.73
C PRO A 158 14.10 -2.31 -14.23
N ALA A 159 13.79 -2.13 -15.53
CA ALA A 159 12.68 -2.75 -16.24
C ALA A 159 11.29 -2.38 -15.66
N VAL A 160 11.15 -1.15 -15.18
CA VAL A 160 9.86 -0.51 -14.88
C VAL A 160 9.46 0.38 -16.03
N TYR A 161 8.24 0.20 -16.53
CA TYR A 161 7.65 0.93 -17.63
C TYR A 161 6.42 1.67 -17.16
N TRP A 162 6.14 2.84 -17.72
CA TRP A 162 5.09 3.73 -17.26
C TRP A 162 3.96 3.82 -18.26
N ALA A 163 2.74 3.59 -17.80
CA ALA A 163 1.50 3.77 -18.51
C ALA A 163 0.69 4.94 -17.94
N ASP A 164 -0.20 5.51 -18.73
CA ASP A 164 -1.16 6.51 -18.28
C ASP A 164 -2.44 5.83 -17.76
N TYR A 165 -2.96 6.33 -16.64
CA TYR A 165 -4.16 5.77 -16.03
C TYR A 165 -5.40 6.10 -16.87
N ASN A 166 -6.34 5.15 -16.98
CA ASN A 166 -7.55 5.27 -17.81
C ASN A 166 -7.32 5.29 -19.34
N ASP A 167 -6.16 4.85 -19.79
CA ASP A 167 -5.84 4.69 -21.21
C ASP A 167 -5.41 3.25 -21.50
N LEU A 168 -6.24 2.49 -22.23
CA LEU A 168 -5.93 1.12 -22.64
C LEU A 168 -5.25 1.06 -24.02
N GLU A 169 -5.46 2.07 -24.87
CA GLU A 169 -4.97 2.06 -26.25
C GLU A 169 -3.44 2.15 -26.32
N GLN A 170 -2.82 2.73 -25.29
CA GLN A 170 -1.37 2.84 -25.22
C GLN A 170 -0.62 1.51 -25.12
N PHE A 171 -1.29 0.41 -24.67
CA PHE A 171 -0.62 -0.86 -24.46
C PHE A 171 -0.05 -1.47 -25.74
N ASP A 172 -0.69 -1.28 -26.88
CA ASP A 172 -0.15 -1.71 -28.18
C ASP A 172 1.20 -1.05 -28.46
N ALA A 173 1.30 0.27 -28.23
CA ALA A 173 2.54 1.00 -28.43
C ALA A 173 3.60 0.67 -27.37
N ILE A 174 3.20 0.39 -26.13
CA ILE A 174 4.12 -0.07 -25.07
C ILE A 174 4.72 -1.42 -25.46
N PHE A 175 3.90 -2.37 -25.90
CA PHE A 175 4.34 -3.71 -26.25
C PHE A 175 5.16 -3.73 -27.55
N GLU A 176 4.85 -2.88 -28.51
CA GLU A 176 5.62 -2.77 -29.75
C GLU A 176 6.97 -2.09 -29.57
N LYS A 177 7.03 -1.02 -28.73
CA LYS A 177 8.16 -0.08 -28.75
C LYS A 177 9.03 -0.09 -27.49
N LEU A 178 8.50 -0.53 -26.34
CA LEU A 178 9.18 -0.40 -25.05
C LEU A 178 9.56 -1.75 -24.44
N ILE A 179 8.63 -2.71 -24.41
CA ILE A 179 8.86 -4.03 -23.84
C ILE A 179 7.90 -5.05 -24.44
N ALA A 180 8.42 -6.12 -25.01
CA ALA A 180 7.60 -7.22 -25.52
C ALA A 180 6.74 -7.85 -24.38
N PRO A 181 5.45 -8.20 -24.64
CA PRO A 181 4.55 -8.65 -23.60
C PRO A 181 5.03 -9.92 -22.87
N GLU A 182 5.74 -10.80 -23.57
CA GLU A 182 6.39 -11.99 -22.97
C GLU A 182 7.53 -11.67 -22.01
N CYS A 183 7.98 -10.42 -21.94
CA CYS A 183 8.97 -9.93 -20.97
C CYS A 183 8.31 -9.22 -19.78
N VAL A 184 6.99 -8.99 -19.78
CA VAL A 184 6.26 -8.33 -18.69
C VAL A 184 5.82 -9.36 -17.66
N ALA A 185 6.29 -9.22 -16.42
CA ALA A 185 5.89 -10.06 -15.29
C ALA A 185 4.52 -9.65 -14.75
N ALA A 186 4.32 -8.34 -14.58
CA ALA A 186 3.08 -7.82 -14.00
C ALA A 186 2.75 -6.40 -14.49
N ILE A 187 1.45 -6.10 -14.45
CA ILE A 187 0.90 -4.75 -14.43
C ILE A 187 0.42 -4.49 -12.99
N ILE A 188 0.89 -3.40 -12.37
CA ILE A 188 0.47 -3.00 -11.03
C ILE A 188 -0.36 -1.73 -11.09
N VAL A 189 -1.53 -1.74 -10.45
CA VAL A 189 -2.53 -0.67 -10.56
C VAL A 189 -3.23 -0.40 -9.23
N GLU A 190 -3.55 0.86 -8.94
CA GLU A 190 -4.49 1.22 -7.87
C GLU A 190 -5.92 1.11 -8.41
N PRO A 191 -6.87 0.44 -7.72
CA PRO A 191 -8.28 0.44 -8.11
C PRO A 191 -8.90 1.84 -8.15
N VAL A 192 -8.41 2.74 -7.30
CA VAL A 192 -8.65 4.19 -7.32
C VAL A 192 -7.31 4.83 -6.96
N GLN A 193 -6.77 5.70 -7.82
CA GLN A 193 -5.52 6.39 -7.48
C GLN A 193 -5.72 7.32 -6.29
N GLY A 194 -4.99 7.08 -5.18
CA GLY A 194 -5.06 7.88 -3.97
C GLY A 194 -4.29 9.19 -4.11
N GLU A 195 -2.98 9.15 -4.07
CA GLU A 195 -2.11 10.33 -4.19
C GLU A 195 -2.20 11.02 -5.56
N GLY A 196 -2.63 10.32 -6.58
CA GLY A 196 -2.90 10.86 -7.91
C GLY A 196 -4.10 11.82 -7.98
N GLY A 197 -4.89 11.94 -6.89
CA GLY A 197 -6.00 12.87 -6.78
C GLY A 197 -7.37 12.20 -6.65
N TYR A 198 -7.44 11.02 -6.03
CA TYR A 198 -8.66 10.20 -5.91
C TYR A 198 -9.31 9.91 -7.27
N VAL A 199 -8.47 9.54 -8.23
CA VAL A 199 -8.90 9.29 -9.61
C VAL A 199 -9.62 7.94 -9.69
N VAL A 200 -10.92 8.00 -9.91
CA VAL A 200 -11.76 6.81 -10.11
C VAL A 200 -11.55 6.31 -11.55
N PRO A 201 -11.35 4.99 -11.76
CA PRO A 201 -11.16 4.45 -13.09
C PRO A 201 -12.46 4.52 -13.92
N LYS A 202 -12.31 4.63 -15.24
CA LYS A 202 -13.42 4.38 -16.16
C LYS A 202 -13.92 2.93 -15.98
N PRO A 203 -15.22 2.66 -16.16
CA PRO A 203 -15.81 1.33 -15.90
C PRO A 203 -15.14 0.18 -16.65
N GLU A 204 -14.63 0.45 -17.86
CA GLU A 204 -13.96 -0.53 -18.72
C GLU A 204 -12.46 -0.72 -18.39
N PHE A 205 -11.83 0.21 -17.65
CA PHE A 205 -10.39 0.24 -17.53
C PHE A 205 -9.81 -0.99 -16.80
N LEU A 206 -10.28 -1.28 -15.60
CA LEU A 206 -9.78 -2.44 -14.84
C LEU A 206 -10.12 -3.78 -15.53
N LYS A 207 -11.28 -3.86 -16.18
CA LYS A 207 -11.67 -5.04 -16.98
C LYS A 207 -10.76 -5.19 -18.21
N GLY A 208 -10.42 -4.10 -18.85
CA GLY A 208 -9.48 -4.09 -19.97
C GLY A 208 -8.08 -4.51 -19.56
N LEU A 209 -7.57 -4.01 -18.43
CA LEU A 209 -6.29 -4.45 -17.85
C LEU A 209 -6.31 -5.95 -17.54
N ARG A 210 -7.40 -6.47 -16.95
CA ARG A 210 -7.55 -7.91 -16.70
C ARG A 210 -7.47 -8.70 -18.01
N LYS A 211 -8.17 -8.24 -19.05
CA LYS A 211 -8.13 -8.89 -20.37
C LYS A 211 -6.71 -8.86 -20.98
N ILE A 212 -6.03 -7.73 -20.98
CA ILE A 212 -4.65 -7.61 -21.45
C ILE A 212 -3.73 -8.59 -20.72
N CYS A 213 -3.87 -8.66 -19.40
CA CYS A 213 -3.09 -9.59 -18.58
C CYS A 213 -3.37 -11.06 -18.95
N ASP A 214 -4.61 -11.43 -19.15
CA ASP A 214 -5.00 -12.80 -19.52
C ASP A 214 -4.50 -13.18 -20.92
N ASP A 215 -4.65 -12.28 -21.90
CA ASP A 215 -4.23 -12.50 -23.30
C ASP A 215 -2.70 -12.74 -23.40
N HIS A 216 -1.90 -12.17 -22.51
CA HIS A 216 -0.43 -12.24 -22.55
C HIS A 216 0.21 -13.03 -21.39
N GLY A 217 -0.58 -13.62 -20.51
CA GLY A 217 -0.08 -14.33 -19.33
C GLY A 217 0.70 -13.41 -18.37
N ILE A 218 0.27 -12.16 -18.21
CA ILE A 218 0.84 -11.15 -17.32
C ILE A 218 0.07 -11.19 -15.99
N MET A 219 0.77 -11.06 -14.87
CA MET A 219 0.12 -10.95 -13.56
C MET A 219 -0.50 -9.56 -13.38
N LEU A 220 -1.74 -9.49 -12.86
CA LEU A 220 -2.37 -8.23 -12.46
C LEU A 220 -2.26 -8.08 -10.94
N ILE A 221 -1.62 -7.00 -10.49
CA ILE A 221 -1.43 -6.63 -9.08
C ILE A 221 -2.27 -5.38 -8.77
#